data_fc1569ad986b51cc95a51ae121114208
#
_entry.id   fc1569ad986b51cc95a51ae121114208
#
_cell.length_a   1.000
_cell.length_b   1.000
_cell.length_c   1.000
_cell.angle_alpha   90.00
_cell.angle_beta   90.00
_cell.angle_gamma   90.00
#
_symmetry.space_group_name_H-M   'P 1'
#
loop_
_entity.id
_entity.type
_entity.pdbx_description
1 polymer ?
#
loop_
_entity_poly.entity_id
_entity_poly.type
_entity_poly.pdbx_seq_one_letter_code
_entity_poly.pdbx_strand_id
1 'polypeptide(L)'
;MNVTKLNLNESLPLTCSRKGTCCHGNQVLLNPWELARLAHEKNISASEFRVAFCVQGGSVLHFNGEKDQRGKAACGLYTDNFGCSVHTARPLACRLFPLGRQVQHEKAEYIFQGTTFPCLNGCSEVLDLPKITVADYLEGQETADFELAQDAYLEIMQNLADIAFTLLLETGLSESGDTATLTQWRKSGLLNGEELAQLLPTEWQEALIVPSISINKTDVQSFIEAHNDRLQKQAQLHVNGLSSMNDFHEAAVLMMRMAFY
;
A
#
# COMPACT_ATOMS: atom_id res chain seq x y z
N MET A 1 -10.27 -4.11 -20.46
CA MET A 1 -10.29 -2.66 -20.21
C MET A 1 -9.19 -2.05 -21.07
N ASN A 2 -9.46 -0.95 -21.79
CA ASN A 2 -8.41 -0.25 -22.52
C ASN A 2 -7.59 0.55 -21.51
N VAL A 3 -6.30 0.23 -21.40
CA VAL A 3 -5.34 0.98 -20.59
C VAL A 3 -4.56 1.90 -21.52
N THR A 4 -4.56 3.19 -21.24
CA THR A 4 -3.81 4.18 -22.02
C THR A 4 -2.55 4.54 -21.23
N LYS A 5 -1.38 4.31 -21.82
CA LYS A 5 -0.10 4.81 -21.29
C LYS A 5 -0.02 6.31 -21.56
N LEU A 6 0.43 7.04 -20.55
CA LEU A 6 0.52 8.50 -20.59
C LEU A 6 1.98 8.94 -20.72
N ASN A 7 2.20 9.93 -21.58
CA ASN A 7 3.49 10.61 -21.67
C ASN A 7 3.55 11.72 -20.62
N LEU A 8 4.70 11.90 -19.97
CA LEU A 8 4.89 12.95 -18.96
C LEU A 8 4.62 14.36 -19.48
N ASN A 9 4.86 14.61 -20.77
CA ASN A 9 4.63 15.92 -21.41
C ASN A 9 3.19 16.09 -21.92
N GLU A 10 2.34 15.10 -21.77
CA GLU A 10 0.95 15.16 -22.23
C GLU A 10 0.12 16.06 -21.31
N SER A 11 -0.59 17.01 -21.90
CA SER A 11 -1.44 17.96 -21.16
C SER A 11 -2.86 17.42 -21.03
N LEU A 12 -3.30 17.23 -19.81
CA LEU A 12 -4.57 16.59 -19.44
C LEU A 12 -5.35 17.49 -18.45
N PRO A 13 -6.68 17.29 -18.31
CA PRO A 13 -7.50 18.02 -17.33
C PRO A 13 -7.29 17.45 -15.93
N LEU A 14 -6.08 17.58 -15.39
CA LEU A 14 -5.66 17.06 -14.09
C LEU A 14 -5.77 18.06 -12.95
N THR A 15 -6.17 19.30 -13.21
CA THR A 15 -6.36 20.32 -12.17
C THR A 15 -7.53 19.92 -11.27
N CYS A 16 -7.28 19.83 -9.96
CA CYS A 16 -8.26 19.36 -8.98
C CYS A 16 -9.15 20.51 -8.48
N SER A 17 -10.47 20.35 -8.58
CA SER A 17 -11.46 21.29 -8.02
C SER A 17 -11.78 21.04 -6.53
N ARG A 18 -11.17 20.03 -5.91
CA ARG A 18 -11.40 19.59 -4.51
C ARG A 18 -12.84 19.15 -4.18
N LYS A 19 -13.64 18.77 -5.14
CA LYS A 19 -15.01 18.24 -4.95
C LYS A 19 -15.08 16.87 -4.25
N GLY A 20 -13.95 16.25 -3.95
CA GLY A 20 -13.90 14.98 -3.21
C GLY A 20 -14.31 13.74 -4.01
N THR A 21 -14.41 13.81 -5.33
CA THR A 21 -14.77 12.66 -6.18
C THR A 21 -13.85 11.45 -5.96
N CYS A 22 -12.55 11.69 -5.72
CA CYS A 22 -11.57 10.66 -5.39
C CYS A 22 -11.78 10.03 -4.00
N CYS A 23 -12.51 10.70 -3.10
CA CYS A 23 -12.79 10.19 -1.76
C CYS A 23 -13.97 9.22 -1.72
N HIS A 24 -14.63 8.93 -2.85
CA HIS A 24 -15.81 8.08 -2.90
C HIS A 24 -15.60 6.85 -3.78
N GLY A 25 -15.82 5.66 -3.20
CA GLY A 25 -15.81 4.38 -3.90
C GLY A 25 -14.42 3.82 -4.26
N ASN A 26 -13.35 4.48 -3.85
CA ASN A 26 -11.99 3.99 -4.06
C ASN A 26 -11.47 3.33 -2.77
N GLN A 27 -11.07 2.08 -2.89
CA GLN A 27 -10.37 1.38 -1.83
C GLN A 27 -8.90 1.82 -1.83
N VAL A 28 -8.42 2.27 -0.68
CA VAL A 28 -7.05 2.81 -0.54
C VAL A 28 -6.26 1.88 0.36
N LEU A 29 -5.31 1.17 -0.25
CA LEU A 29 -4.31 0.39 0.47
C LEU A 29 -3.20 1.34 0.95
N LEU A 30 -2.64 1.02 2.11
CA LEU A 30 -1.58 1.80 2.75
C LEU A 30 -0.33 0.95 2.90
N ASN A 31 0.81 1.51 2.55
CA ASN A 31 2.10 1.00 3.02
C ASN A 31 2.46 1.60 4.40
N PRO A 32 3.47 1.09 5.11
CA PRO A 32 3.84 1.58 6.44
C PRO A 32 4.23 3.06 6.49
N TRP A 33 4.85 3.60 5.45
CA TRP A 33 5.17 5.03 5.37
C TRP A 33 3.90 5.88 5.32
N GLU A 34 2.95 5.52 4.48
CA GLU A 34 1.67 6.21 4.35
C GLU A 34 0.88 6.17 5.65
N LEU A 35 0.87 5.02 6.32
CA LEU A 35 0.24 4.86 7.62
C LEU A 35 0.86 5.80 8.66
N ALA A 36 2.20 5.85 8.73
CA ALA A 36 2.91 6.76 9.64
C ALA A 36 2.62 8.24 9.34
N ARG A 37 2.57 8.60 8.05
CA ARG A 37 2.23 9.98 7.61
C ARG A 37 0.81 10.38 8.01
N LEU A 38 -0.15 9.50 7.81
CA LEU A 38 -1.55 9.72 8.17
C LEU A 38 -1.75 9.82 9.69
N ALA A 39 -1.12 8.92 10.45
CA ALA A 39 -1.16 8.93 11.90
C ALA A 39 -0.56 10.22 12.47
N HIS A 40 0.59 10.64 11.92
CA HIS A 40 1.23 11.89 12.28
C HIS A 40 0.34 13.11 12.02
N GLU A 41 -0.31 13.18 10.84
CA GLU A 41 -1.23 14.27 10.50
C GLU A 41 -2.43 14.36 11.46
N LYS A 42 -2.87 13.21 11.98
CA LYS A 42 -3.92 13.12 13.00
C LYS A 42 -3.41 13.29 14.42
N ASN A 43 -2.09 13.43 14.62
CA ASN A 43 -1.44 13.54 15.92
C ASN A 43 -1.77 12.35 16.86
N ILE A 44 -1.77 11.15 16.31
CA ILE A 44 -1.97 9.88 17.03
C ILE A 44 -0.90 8.87 16.60
N SER A 45 -0.77 7.76 17.32
CA SER A 45 0.12 6.68 16.92
C SER A 45 -0.40 5.92 15.70
N ALA A 46 0.49 5.22 14.98
CA ALA A 46 0.11 4.36 13.87
C ALA A 46 -0.87 3.25 14.28
N SER A 47 -0.72 2.71 15.51
CA SER A 47 -1.63 1.70 16.06
C SER A 47 -3.03 2.28 16.29
N GLU A 48 -3.14 3.46 16.89
CA GLU A 48 -4.43 4.15 17.08
C GLU A 48 -5.08 4.47 15.74
N PHE A 49 -4.28 4.91 14.76
CA PHE A 49 -4.79 5.19 13.41
C PHE A 49 -5.35 3.93 12.74
N ARG A 50 -4.65 2.80 12.85
CA ARG A 50 -5.13 1.50 12.34
C ARG A 50 -6.49 1.15 12.89
N VAL A 51 -6.65 1.24 14.20
CA VAL A 51 -7.91 0.91 14.89
C VAL A 51 -9.04 1.87 14.48
N ALA A 52 -8.74 3.16 14.37
CA ALA A 52 -9.77 4.19 14.13
C ALA A 52 -10.19 4.32 12.66
N PHE A 53 -9.27 4.11 11.70
CA PHE A 53 -9.47 4.50 10.31
C PHE A 53 -9.22 3.38 9.29
N CYS A 54 -8.79 2.20 9.73
CA CYS A 54 -8.45 1.11 8.83
C CYS A 54 -9.27 -0.15 9.09
N VAL A 55 -9.33 -0.98 8.05
CA VAL A 55 -9.84 -2.36 8.07
C VAL A 55 -8.77 -3.29 7.50
N GLN A 56 -9.03 -4.58 7.47
CA GLN A 56 -8.13 -5.60 6.91
C GLN A 56 -6.72 -5.54 7.54
N GLY A 57 -6.65 -5.65 8.86
CA GLY A 57 -5.40 -5.63 9.62
C GLY A 57 -4.68 -4.27 9.64
N GLY A 58 -5.35 -3.21 9.20
CA GLY A 58 -4.80 -1.87 9.19
C GLY A 58 -4.13 -1.46 7.88
N SER A 59 -4.30 -2.25 6.82
CA SER A 59 -3.73 -1.98 5.49
C SER A 59 -4.67 -1.25 4.54
N VAL A 60 -5.95 -1.09 4.86
CA VAL A 60 -6.96 -0.45 3.99
C VAL A 60 -7.74 0.60 4.77
N LEU A 61 -7.88 1.80 4.21
CA LEU A 61 -8.75 2.82 4.78
C LEU A 61 -10.22 2.38 4.75
N HIS A 62 -10.93 2.52 5.85
CA HIS A 62 -12.34 2.19 5.93
C HIS A 62 -13.23 3.25 5.23
N PHE A 63 -14.46 2.87 4.90
CA PHE A 63 -15.49 3.80 4.50
C PHE A 63 -16.32 4.24 5.72
N ASN A 64 -16.74 5.52 5.77
CA ASN A 64 -17.54 6.07 6.87
C ASN A 64 -19.04 5.73 6.78
N GLY A 65 -19.48 5.04 5.72
CA GLY A 65 -20.87 4.66 5.50
C GLY A 65 -21.70 5.69 4.73
N GLU A 66 -21.26 6.93 4.61
CA GLU A 66 -21.92 7.96 3.79
C GLU A 66 -21.75 7.64 2.31
N LYS A 67 -22.71 8.08 1.50
CA LYS A 67 -22.68 7.81 0.05
C LYS A 67 -22.92 9.10 -0.72
N ASP A 68 -22.19 9.25 -1.81
CA ASP A 68 -22.42 10.32 -2.77
C ASP A 68 -23.70 10.06 -3.62
N GLN A 69 -24.04 11.02 -4.49
CA GLN A 69 -25.20 10.91 -5.40
C GLN A 69 -25.14 9.71 -6.36
N ARG A 70 -23.96 9.12 -6.55
CA ARG A 70 -23.72 7.92 -7.37
C ARG A 70 -23.85 6.63 -6.53
N GLY A 71 -24.16 6.73 -5.23
CA GLY A 71 -24.20 5.62 -4.30
C GLY A 71 -22.84 5.08 -3.86
N LYS A 72 -21.73 5.81 -4.14
CA LYS A 72 -20.38 5.43 -3.77
C LYS A 72 -20.09 5.82 -2.32
N ALA A 73 -19.57 4.86 -1.53
CA ALA A 73 -19.25 5.08 -0.14
C ALA A 73 -18.07 6.06 0.02
N ALA A 74 -18.16 6.95 0.99
CA ALA A 74 -17.12 7.91 1.31
C ALA A 74 -15.99 7.27 2.12
N CYS A 75 -14.75 7.72 1.87
CA CYS A 75 -13.59 7.39 2.69
C CYS A 75 -13.80 7.90 4.13
N GLY A 76 -13.36 7.15 5.13
CA GLY A 76 -13.46 7.53 6.56
C GLY A 76 -12.75 8.84 6.94
N LEU A 77 -11.87 9.33 6.08
CA LEU A 77 -11.17 10.61 6.24
C LEU A 77 -11.80 11.76 5.46
N TYR A 78 -12.90 11.52 4.77
CA TYR A 78 -13.65 12.54 4.06
C TYR A 78 -14.54 13.32 5.03
N THR A 79 -14.61 14.63 4.84
CA THR A 79 -15.48 15.56 5.58
C THR A 79 -16.25 16.40 4.58
N ASP A 80 -17.57 16.47 4.74
CA ASP A 80 -18.45 17.25 3.87
C ASP A 80 -18.03 18.70 3.79
N ASN A 81 -18.10 19.27 2.59
CA ASN A 81 -17.74 20.65 2.28
C ASN A 81 -16.26 21.03 2.50
N PHE A 82 -15.45 20.12 3.04
CA PHE A 82 -14.02 20.33 3.27
C PHE A 82 -13.16 19.44 2.38
N GLY A 83 -13.62 18.22 2.09
CA GLY A 83 -12.88 17.19 1.35
C GLY A 83 -12.04 16.30 2.27
N CYS A 84 -10.82 15.97 1.89
CA CYS A 84 -9.94 15.10 2.66
C CYS A 84 -9.41 15.82 3.91
N SER A 85 -9.70 15.31 5.11
CA SER A 85 -9.26 15.88 6.39
C SER A 85 -7.74 15.73 6.65
N VAL A 86 -7.06 14.94 5.84
CA VAL A 86 -5.60 14.68 5.88
C VAL A 86 -4.96 14.98 4.52
N HIS A 87 -5.39 16.04 3.85
CA HIS A 87 -5.04 16.32 2.46
C HIS A 87 -3.52 16.35 2.20
N THR A 88 -2.73 16.88 3.12
CA THR A 88 -1.27 16.96 3.04
C THR A 88 -0.58 15.60 3.16
N ALA A 89 -1.18 14.68 3.93
CA ALA A 89 -0.67 13.31 4.14
C ALA A 89 -1.36 12.25 3.28
N ARG A 90 -2.05 12.65 2.21
CA ARG A 90 -2.75 11.69 1.33
C ARG A 90 -1.84 10.58 0.84
N PRO A 91 -2.30 9.32 0.84
CA PRO A 91 -1.59 8.20 0.23
C PRO A 91 -1.34 8.38 -1.27
N LEU A 92 -0.38 7.64 -1.82
CA LEU A 92 -0.02 7.69 -3.24
C LEU A 92 -1.23 7.49 -4.16
N ALA A 93 -2.08 6.51 -3.87
CA ALA A 93 -3.29 6.25 -4.64
C ALA A 93 -4.21 7.48 -4.75
N CYS A 94 -4.30 8.29 -3.68
CA CYS A 94 -5.08 9.53 -3.67
C CYS A 94 -4.35 10.67 -4.37
N ARG A 95 -3.02 10.71 -4.33
CA ARG A 95 -2.19 11.71 -5.01
C ARG A 95 -2.20 11.51 -6.52
N LEU A 96 -2.11 10.26 -6.96
CA LEU A 96 -2.13 9.89 -8.37
C LEU A 96 -3.50 10.04 -9.01
N PHE A 97 -4.61 9.85 -8.25
CA PHE A 97 -5.94 9.87 -8.84
C PHE A 97 -6.18 11.13 -9.71
N PRO A 98 -6.64 11.02 -10.95
CA PRO A 98 -7.26 9.84 -11.58
C PRO A 98 -6.28 8.93 -12.34
N LEU A 99 -4.99 9.13 -12.19
CA LEU A 99 -3.98 8.30 -12.82
C LEU A 99 -3.74 7.01 -12.00
N GLY A 100 -3.26 5.97 -12.67
CA GLY A 100 -2.65 4.80 -12.07
C GLY A 100 -1.16 4.78 -12.33
N ARG A 101 -0.40 4.06 -11.50
CA ARG A 101 1.02 3.80 -11.66
C ARG A 101 1.24 2.30 -11.79
N GLN A 102 2.03 1.91 -12.77
CA GLN A 102 2.43 0.53 -12.99
C GLN A 102 3.95 0.47 -13.07
N VAL A 103 4.56 -0.44 -12.32
CA VAL A 103 6.01 -0.67 -12.36
C VAL A 103 6.27 -1.98 -13.08
N GLN A 104 7.08 -1.94 -14.14
CA GLN A 104 7.52 -3.11 -14.89
C GLN A 104 9.02 -2.99 -15.16
N HIS A 105 9.80 -4.01 -14.77
CA HIS A 105 11.24 -4.02 -14.95
C HIS A 105 11.91 -2.72 -14.47
N GLU A 106 11.61 -2.31 -13.25
CA GLU A 106 12.14 -1.10 -12.60
C GLU A 106 11.75 0.24 -13.27
N LYS A 107 10.82 0.19 -14.24
CA LYS A 107 10.30 1.39 -14.92
C LYS A 107 8.88 1.67 -14.47
N ALA A 108 8.69 2.86 -13.94
CA ALA A 108 7.35 3.36 -13.65
C ALA A 108 6.70 3.92 -14.91
N GLU A 109 5.46 3.51 -15.15
CA GLU A 109 4.61 4.04 -16.21
C GLU A 109 3.32 4.57 -15.59
N TYR A 110 2.88 5.72 -16.03
CA TYR A 110 1.59 6.27 -15.63
C TYR A 110 0.53 5.88 -16.65
N ILE A 111 -0.62 5.50 -16.13
CA ILE A 111 -1.68 4.95 -16.95
C ILE A 111 -3.02 5.58 -16.58
N PHE A 112 -3.94 5.54 -17.53
CA PHE A 112 -5.33 5.84 -17.30
C PHE A 112 -6.21 4.66 -17.75
N GLN A 113 -7.11 4.23 -16.87
CA GLN A 113 -8.04 3.14 -17.14
C GLN A 113 -9.44 3.71 -17.38
N GLY A 114 -9.78 3.95 -18.62
CA GLY A 114 -11.10 4.44 -18.99
C GLY A 114 -11.09 5.32 -20.22
N THR A 115 -12.27 5.78 -20.62
CA THR A 115 -12.49 6.71 -21.75
C THR A 115 -12.67 8.15 -21.30
N THR A 116 -13.04 8.36 -20.03
CA THR A 116 -13.29 9.69 -19.44
C THR A 116 -12.74 9.71 -18.02
N PHE A 117 -11.99 10.75 -17.67
CA PHE A 117 -11.50 10.92 -16.31
C PHE A 117 -12.66 10.96 -15.32
N PRO A 118 -12.63 10.16 -14.25
CA PRO A 118 -13.73 10.08 -13.28
C PRO A 118 -14.10 11.43 -12.66
N CYS A 119 -13.13 12.35 -12.52
CA CYS A 119 -13.37 13.70 -12.05
C CYS A 119 -14.33 14.49 -12.95
N LEU A 120 -14.32 14.26 -14.25
CA LEU A 120 -15.19 14.97 -15.18
C LEU A 120 -16.66 14.66 -14.97
N ASN A 121 -16.99 13.44 -14.54
CA ASN A 121 -18.36 13.03 -14.26
C ASN A 121 -18.94 13.61 -12.96
N GLY A 122 -18.08 14.04 -12.04
CA GLY A 122 -18.49 14.60 -10.74
C GLY A 122 -18.07 16.05 -10.52
N CYS A 123 -17.26 16.59 -11.43
CA CYS A 123 -16.64 17.90 -11.34
C CYS A 123 -16.57 18.52 -12.73
N SER A 124 -17.71 18.92 -13.31
CA SER A 124 -17.76 19.49 -14.67
C SER A 124 -16.87 20.73 -14.83
N GLU A 125 -16.68 21.49 -13.76
CA GLU A 125 -15.80 22.66 -13.71
C GLU A 125 -14.32 22.34 -13.98
N VAL A 126 -13.89 21.08 -13.90
CA VAL A 126 -12.51 20.67 -14.27
C VAL A 126 -12.23 20.93 -15.75
N LEU A 127 -13.26 20.95 -16.59
CA LEU A 127 -13.11 21.28 -18.03
C LEU A 127 -12.71 22.74 -18.25
N ASP A 128 -13.12 23.62 -17.34
CA ASP A 128 -12.85 25.06 -17.40
C ASP A 128 -11.51 25.44 -16.73
N LEU A 129 -10.89 24.48 -16.03
CA LEU A 129 -9.59 24.68 -15.39
C LEU A 129 -8.44 24.45 -16.38
N PRO A 130 -7.28 25.09 -16.16
CA PRO A 130 -6.11 24.87 -17.01
C PRO A 130 -5.72 23.40 -17.08
N LYS A 131 -5.41 22.93 -18.29
CA LYS A 131 -4.75 21.63 -18.47
C LYS A 131 -3.31 21.76 -18.02
N ILE A 132 -2.81 20.72 -17.35
CA ILE A 132 -1.42 20.64 -16.90
C ILE A 132 -0.79 19.36 -17.45
N THR A 133 0.53 19.34 -17.56
CA THR A 133 1.24 18.13 -17.97
C THR A 133 1.17 17.06 -16.89
N VAL A 134 1.35 15.81 -17.26
CA VAL A 134 1.46 14.70 -16.28
C VAL A 134 2.63 14.97 -15.33
N ALA A 135 3.78 15.46 -15.83
CA ALA A 135 4.94 15.80 -15.01
C ALA A 135 4.61 16.88 -13.96
N ASP A 136 4.02 18.00 -14.39
CA ASP A 136 3.63 19.10 -13.48
C ASP A 136 2.59 18.63 -12.45
N TYR A 137 1.70 17.72 -12.87
CA TYR A 137 0.72 17.12 -11.96
C TYR A 137 1.40 16.31 -10.85
N LEU A 138 2.31 15.39 -11.20
CA LEU A 138 3.03 14.55 -10.25
C LEU A 138 3.86 15.39 -9.28
N GLU A 139 4.58 16.39 -9.78
CA GLU A 139 5.32 17.34 -8.95
C GLU A 139 4.39 18.10 -8.00
N GLY A 140 3.30 18.66 -8.49
CA GLY A 140 2.32 19.38 -7.67
C GLY A 140 1.56 18.50 -6.67
N GLN A 141 1.54 17.18 -6.88
CA GLN A 141 1.01 16.20 -5.93
C GLN A 141 2.09 15.67 -4.97
N GLU A 142 3.36 16.06 -5.11
CA GLU A 142 4.48 15.61 -4.26
C GLU A 142 4.54 14.07 -4.17
N THR A 143 4.53 13.39 -5.33
CA THR A 143 4.41 11.92 -5.37
C THR A 143 5.71 11.21 -5.05
N ALA A 144 6.89 11.84 -5.23
CA ALA A 144 8.20 11.19 -5.24
C ALA A 144 8.50 10.34 -3.99
N ASP A 145 8.31 10.89 -2.78
CA ASP A 145 8.55 10.15 -1.55
C ASP A 145 7.60 8.96 -1.37
N PHE A 146 6.36 9.11 -1.83
CA PHE A 146 5.35 8.05 -1.75
C PHE A 146 5.60 6.94 -2.77
N GLU A 147 6.10 7.29 -3.95
CA GLU A 147 6.53 6.32 -4.97
C GLU A 147 7.76 5.55 -4.51
N LEU A 148 8.75 6.23 -3.92
CA LEU A 148 9.92 5.59 -3.32
C LEU A 148 9.51 4.59 -2.23
N ALA A 149 8.61 5.00 -1.33
CA ALA A 149 8.11 4.13 -0.29
C ALA A 149 7.35 2.92 -0.87
N GLN A 150 6.49 3.13 -1.85
CA GLN A 150 5.76 2.03 -2.49
C GLN A 150 6.72 1.01 -3.12
N ASP A 151 7.71 1.47 -3.87
CA ASP A 151 8.66 0.59 -4.56
C ASP A 151 9.50 -0.20 -3.56
N ALA A 152 10.00 0.44 -2.50
CA ALA A 152 10.77 -0.22 -1.46
C ALA A 152 9.95 -1.28 -0.68
N TYR A 153 8.70 -1.00 -0.35
CA TYR A 153 7.85 -1.99 0.33
C TYR A 153 7.44 -3.14 -0.59
N LEU A 154 7.26 -2.90 -1.88
CA LEU A 154 7.07 -3.99 -2.85
C LEU A 154 8.32 -4.89 -2.95
N GLU A 155 9.52 -4.31 -2.90
CA GLU A 155 10.78 -5.07 -2.87
C GLU A 155 10.91 -5.89 -1.58
N ILE A 156 10.58 -5.33 -0.41
CA ILE A 156 10.57 -6.05 0.86
C ILE A 156 9.60 -7.25 0.80
N MET A 157 8.40 -7.05 0.27
CA MET A 157 7.43 -8.14 0.08
C MET A 157 7.97 -9.22 -0.85
N GLN A 158 8.62 -8.86 -1.95
CA GLN A 158 9.24 -9.79 -2.89
C GLN A 158 10.37 -10.58 -2.22
N ASN A 159 11.24 -9.92 -1.47
CA ASN A 159 12.31 -10.58 -0.73
C ASN A 159 11.79 -11.61 0.27
N LEU A 160 10.70 -11.33 0.98
CA LEU A 160 10.06 -12.30 1.87
C LEU A 160 9.51 -13.51 1.11
N ALA A 161 8.90 -13.28 -0.05
CA ALA A 161 8.43 -14.35 -0.92
C ALA A 161 9.59 -15.21 -1.44
N ASP A 162 10.69 -14.59 -1.84
CA ASP A 162 11.89 -15.28 -2.35
C ASP A 162 12.54 -16.13 -1.25
N ILE A 163 12.57 -15.64 0.00
CA ILE A 163 13.00 -16.46 1.16
C ILE A 163 12.06 -17.66 1.32
N ALA A 164 10.75 -17.47 1.24
CA ALA A 164 9.78 -18.57 1.35
C ALA A 164 10.00 -19.64 0.27
N PHE A 165 10.23 -19.23 -0.98
CA PHE A 165 10.54 -20.14 -2.08
C PHE A 165 11.89 -20.85 -1.88
N THR A 166 12.92 -20.15 -1.43
CA THR A 166 14.24 -20.73 -1.14
C THR A 166 14.14 -21.81 -0.07
N LEU A 167 13.45 -21.53 1.04
CA LEU A 167 13.22 -22.51 2.09
C LEU A 167 12.46 -23.75 1.58
N LEU A 168 11.51 -23.58 0.67
CA LEU A 168 10.79 -24.69 0.06
C LEU A 168 11.69 -25.53 -0.86
N LEU A 169 12.57 -24.90 -1.64
CA LEU A 169 13.52 -25.57 -2.53
C LEU A 169 14.59 -26.34 -1.76
N GLU A 170 15.17 -25.73 -0.73
CA GLU A 170 16.21 -26.32 0.14
C GLU A 170 15.73 -27.60 0.85
N THR A 171 14.43 -27.67 1.16
CA THR A 171 13.85 -28.86 1.81
C THR A 171 13.59 -30.02 0.84
N GLY A 172 13.74 -29.83 -0.47
CA GLY A 172 13.35 -30.81 -1.49
C GLY A 172 11.84 -31.05 -1.58
N LEU A 173 11.02 -30.27 -0.88
CA LEU A 173 9.56 -30.39 -0.90
C LEU A 173 8.98 -30.13 -2.28
N SER A 174 9.62 -29.30 -3.08
CA SER A 174 9.25 -29.04 -4.47
C SER A 174 9.40 -30.29 -5.37
N GLU A 175 10.37 -31.16 -5.06
CA GLU A 175 10.64 -32.38 -5.80
C GLU A 175 9.77 -33.56 -5.30
N SER A 176 9.45 -33.59 -4.02
CA SER A 176 8.63 -34.64 -3.39
C SER A 176 7.14 -34.58 -3.75
N GLY A 177 6.71 -33.53 -4.45
CA GLY A 177 5.30 -33.30 -4.77
C GLY A 177 4.45 -32.93 -3.55
N ASP A 178 5.08 -32.49 -2.46
CA ASP A 178 4.36 -32.02 -1.28
C ASP A 178 3.51 -30.79 -1.63
N THR A 179 2.20 -31.01 -1.62
CA THR A 179 1.21 -29.96 -1.89
C THR A 179 0.80 -29.22 -0.63
N ALA A 180 1.27 -29.62 0.56
CA ALA A 180 0.81 -29.05 1.83
C ALA A 180 1.20 -27.59 1.96
N THR A 181 2.47 -27.22 1.71
CA THR A 181 2.94 -25.83 1.72
C THR A 181 2.23 -24.99 0.69
N LEU A 182 2.13 -25.46 -0.55
CA LEU A 182 1.43 -24.74 -1.62
C LEU A 182 -0.06 -24.54 -1.30
N THR A 183 -0.67 -25.51 -0.63
CA THR A 183 -2.05 -25.39 -0.15
C THR A 183 -2.17 -24.33 0.94
N GLN A 184 -1.22 -24.26 1.88
CA GLN A 184 -1.19 -23.22 2.90
C GLN A 184 -0.96 -21.83 2.29
N TRP A 185 -0.06 -21.69 1.32
CA TRP A 185 0.16 -20.43 0.60
C TRP A 185 -1.10 -19.96 -0.12
N ARG A 186 -1.79 -20.85 -0.85
CA ARG A 186 -3.06 -20.53 -1.50
C ARG A 186 -4.12 -20.07 -0.51
N LYS A 187 -4.23 -20.76 0.64
CA LYS A 187 -5.15 -20.35 1.71
C LYS A 187 -4.78 -18.98 2.25
N SER A 188 -3.50 -18.72 2.53
CA SER A 188 -3.02 -17.43 3.02
C SER A 188 -3.32 -16.29 2.04
N GLY A 189 -3.17 -16.50 0.74
CA GLY A 189 -3.50 -15.51 -0.29
C GLY A 189 -5.01 -15.19 -0.44
N LEU A 190 -5.88 -15.98 0.20
CA LEU A 190 -7.33 -15.72 0.25
C LEU A 190 -7.76 -14.99 1.53
N LEU A 191 -6.87 -14.87 2.52
CA LEU A 191 -7.17 -14.23 3.79
C LEU A 191 -7.10 -12.71 3.66
N ASN A 192 -7.89 -12.02 4.45
CA ASN A 192 -7.71 -10.58 4.63
C ASN A 192 -6.59 -10.28 5.64
N GLY A 193 -6.17 -9.01 5.74
CA GLY A 193 -5.07 -8.62 6.62
C GLY A 193 -5.32 -8.90 8.11
N GLU A 194 -6.56 -8.89 8.60
CA GLU A 194 -6.90 -9.22 10.00
C GLU A 194 -6.68 -10.71 10.26
N GLU A 195 -7.14 -11.55 9.35
CA GLU A 195 -6.95 -13.01 9.42
C GLU A 195 -5.47 -13.39 9.32
N LEU A 196 -4.72 -12.72 8.45
CA LEU A 196 -3.27 -12.90 8.34
C LEU A 196 -2.56 -12.48 9.64
N ALA A 197 -2.90 -11.33 10.20
CA ALA A 197 -2.31 -10.83 11.44
C ALA A 197 -2.46 -11.81 12.61
N GLN A 198 -3.61 -12.49 12.71
CA GLN A 198 -3.87 -13.50 13.74
C GLN A 198 -2.99 -14.76 13.59
N LEU A 199 -2.46 -15.01 12.40
CA LEU A 199 -1.60 -16.15 12.10
C LEU A 199 -0.10 -15.83 12.26
N LEU A 200 0.26 -14.57 12.55
CA LEU A 200 1.64 -14.16 12.76
C LEU A 200 2.05 -14.34 14.23
N PRO A 201 3.24 -14.92 14.51
CA PRO A 201 3.80 -14.96 15.85
C PRO A 201 4.01 -13.53 16.43
N THR A 202 3.98 -13.40 17.76
CA THR A 202 4.07 -12.12 18.46
C THR A 202 5.35 -11.35 18.09
N GLU A 203 6.48 -12.04 17.94
CA GLU A 203 7.78 -11.47 17.60
C GLU A 203 7.74 -10.78 16.21
N TRP A 204 6.97 -11.37 15.30
CA TRP A 204 6.76 -10.76 13.97
C TRP A 204 5.78 -9.60 14.00
N GLN A 205 4.74 -9.69 14.82
CA GLN A 205 3.84 -8.56 15.03
C GLN A 205 4.60 -7.35 15.60
N GLU A 206 5.57 -7.57 16.51
CA GLU A 206 6.44 -6.53 17.04
C GLU A 206 7.39 -5.95 15.97
N ALA A 207 7.97 -6.79 15.11
CA ALA A 207 8.82 -6.36 14.01
C ALA A 207 8.08 -5.51 12.97
N LEU A 208 6.78 -5.78 12.79
CA LEU A 208 5.87 -5.03 11.91
C LEU A 208 5.35 -3.72 12.50
N ILE A 209 5.68 -3.39 13.75
CA ILE A 209 5.28 -2.10 14.33
C ILE A 209 5.86 -0.97 13.48
N VAL A 210 4.96 -0.18 12.91
CA VAL A 210 5.33 0.96 12.08
C VAL A 210 6.10 1.99 12.91
N PRO A 211 7.32 2.38 12.51
CA PRO A 211 8.07 3.41 13.21
C PRO A 211 7.31 4.73 13.28
N SER A 212 7.43 5.46 14.38
CA SER A 212 6.90 6.82 14.46
C SER A 212 7.78 7.79 13.66
N ILE A 213 7.15 8.78 13.03
CA ILE A 213 7.86 9.85 12.33
C ILE A 213 7.92 11.13 13.16
N SER A 214 9.04 11.85 13.06
CA SER A 214 9.19 13.21 13.63
C SER A 214 9.13 14.22 12.50
N ILE A 215 8.33 15.28 12.67
CA ILE A 215 8.00 16.30 11.67
C ILE A 215 9.22 16.84 10.88
N ASN A 216 10.37 16.97 11.52
CA ASN A 216 11.52 17.69 10.97
C ASN A 216 12.77 16.82 10.76
N LYS A 217 12.71 15.50 10.92
CA LYS A 217 13.91 14.65 10.95
C LYS A 217 13.80 13.33 10.21
N THR A 218 12.62 12.85 9.93
CA THR A 218 12.45 11.54 9.30
C THR A 218 12.15 11.74 7.81
N ASP A 219 13.15 11.54 6.98
CA ASP A 219 12.95 11.37 5.55
C ASP A 219 12.46 9.94 5.24
N VAL A 220 11.91 9.75 4.07
CA VAL A 220 11.33 8.48 3.64
C VAL A 220 12.36 7.35 3.63
N GLN A 221 13.58 7.64 3.18
CA GLN A 221 14.65 6.64 3.06
C GLN A 221 15.05 6.12 4.45
N SER A 222 15.36 7.01 5.39
CA SER A 222 15.69 6.64 6.78
C SER A 222 14.58 5.86 7.47
N PHE A 223 13.32 6.18 7.17
CA PHE A 223 12.17 5.45 7.69
C PHE A 223 12.13 4.02 7.17
N ILE A 224 12.28 3.84 5.86
CA ILE A 224 12.27 2.54 5.19
C ILE A 224 13.43 1.68 5.72
N GLU A 225 14.65 2.24 5.78
CA GLU A 225 15.83 1.55 6.29
C GLU A 225 15.63 1.06 7.73
N ALA A 226 15.16 1.92 8.62
CA ALA A 226 14.91 1.57 10.02
C ALA A 226 13.84 0.47 10.19
N HIS A 227 12.82 0.45 9.32
CA HIS A 227 11.79 -0.59 9.35
C HIS A 227 12.32 -1.89 8.74
N ASN A 228 12.98 -1.81 7.59
CA ASN A 228 13.57 -2.96 6.91
C ASN A 228 14.64 -3.66 7.76
N ASP A 229 15.54 -2.92 8.40
CA ASP A 229 16.56 -3.48 9.32
C ASP A 229 15.92 -4.31 10.43
N ARG A 230 14.79 -3.87 10.97
CA ARG A 230 14.04 -4.60 11.99
C ARG A 230 13.47 -5.90 11.45
N LEU A 231 12.87 -5.86 10.26
CA LEU A 231 12.32 -7.03 9.58
C LEU A 231 13.41 -8.04 9.21
N GLN A 232 14.53 -7.56 8.66
CA GLN A 232 15.68 -8.40 8.29
C GLN A 232 16.30 -9.07 9.52
N LYS A 233 16.46 -8.33 10.62
CA LYS A 233 16.98 -8.88 11.87
C LYS A 233 16.06 -9.99 12.40
N GLN A 234 14.76 -9.79 12.36
CA GLN A 234 13.80 -10.80 12.79
C GLN A 234 13.82 -12.02 11.86
N ALA A 235 13.90 -11.83 10.55
CA ALA A 235 14.03 -12.92 9.58
C ALA A 235 15.30 -13.73 9.81
N GLN A 236 16.45 -13.08 10.05
CA GLN A 236 17.72 -13.74 10.33
C GLN A 236 17.67 -14.56 11.63
N LEU A 237 17.08 -14.02 12.69
CA LEU A 237 16.90 -14.73 13.95
C LEU A 237 16.02 -15.97 13.77
N HIS A 238 14.96 -15.85 13.00
CA HIS A 238 14.05 -16.96 12.72
C HIS A 238 14.73 -18.06 11.91
N VAL A 239 15.38 -17.71 10.81
CA VAL A 239 16.09 -18.66 9.94
C VAL A 239 17.23 -19.37 10.68
N ASN A 240 17.99 -18.65 11.51
CA ASN A 240 19.07 -19.27 12.30
C ASN A 240 18.57 -20.27 13.36
N GLY A 241 17.32 -20.21 13.75
CA GLY A 241 16.68 -21.13 14.70
C GLY A 241 16.15 -22.42 14.06
N LEU A 242 16.13 -22.51 12.73
CA LEU A 242 15.59 -23.69 12.02
C LEU A 242 16.55 -24.91 12.20
N SER A 243 15.98 -26.02 12.58
CA SER A 243 16.75 -27.23 12.88
C SER A 243 16.18 -28.53 12.31
N SER A 244 14.91 -28.53 11.93
CA SER A 244 14.21 -29.69 11.39
C SER A 244 13.51 -29.36 10.08
N MET A 245 13.18 -30.37 9.27
CA MET A 245 12.42 -30.21 8.04
C MET A 245 11.06 -29.55 8.29
N ASN A 246 10.42 -29.82 9.43
CA ASN A 246 9.17 -29.21 9.81
C ASN A 246 9.35 -27.71 10.06
N ASP A 247 10.44 -27.30 10.72
CA ASP A 247 10.75 -25.89 10.98
C ASP A 247 10.91 -25.11 9.66
N PHE A 248 11.61 -25.69 8.68
CA PHE A 248 11.75 -25.08 7.35
C PHE A 248 10.40 -24.91 6.64
N HIS A 249 9.53 -25.93 6.78
CA HIS A 249 8.19 -25.88 6.20
C HIS A 249 7.35 -24.77 6.83
N GLU A 250 7.32 -24.70 8.15
CA GLU A 250 6.60 -23.66 8.89
C GLU A 250 7.16 -22.27 8.59
N ALA A 251 8.49 -22.14 8.48
CA ALA A 251 9.14 -20.89 8.09
C ALA A 251 8.77 -20.44 6.67
N ALA A 252 8.74 -21.37 5.70
CA ALA A 252 8.32 -21.06 4.35
C ALA A 252 6.86 -20.56 4.30
N VAL A 253 5.96 -21.17 5.08
CA VAL A 253 4.58 -20.71 5.21
C VAL A 253 4.51 -19.33 5.86
N LEU A 254 5.30 -19.10 6.91
CA LEU A 254 5.33 -17.81 7.62
C LEU A 254 5.84 -16.68 6.72
N MET A 255 6.98 -16.87 6.04
CA MET A 255 7.54 -15.84 5.14
C MET A 255 6.56 -15.45 4.04
N MET A 256 5.85 -16.41 3.47
CA MET A 256 4.82 -16.13 2.47
C MET A 256 3.62 -15.37 3.07
N ARG A 257 3.21 -15.67 4.31
CA ARG A 257 2.17 -14.90 5.01
C ARG A 257 2.59 -13.46 5.22
N MET A 258 3.87 -13.25 5.59
CA MET A 258 4.44 -11.91 5.72
C MET A 258 4.44 -11.14 4.40
N ALA A 259 4.75 -11.80 3.29
CA ALA A 259 4.71 -11.20 1.97
C ALA A 259 3.27 -10.79 1.54
N PHE A 260 2.25 -11.48 2.04
CA PHE A 260 0.85 -11.12 1.77
C PHE A 260 0.27 -10.06 2.73
N TYR A 261 0.85 -9.94 3.93
CA TYR A 261 0.40 -8.99 4.95
C TYR A 261 0.86 -7.57 4.67
#